data_5eb31dd98a9815ca38c4a81a52d3c915
#
_entry.id   5eb31dd98a9815ca38c4a81a52d3c915
#
_cell.length_a   1.000
_cell.length_b   1.000
_cell.length_c   1.000
_cell.angle_alpha   90.00
_cell.angle_beta   90.00
_cell.angle_gamma   90.00
#
_symmetry.space_group_name_H-M   'P 1'
#
loop_
_entity.id
_entity.type
_entity.pdbx_description
1 polymer ?
#
loop_
_entity_poly.entity_id
_entity_poly.type
_entity_poly.pdbx_seq_one_letter_code
_entity_poly.pdbx_strand_id
1 'polypeptide(L)'
;MIYKIWKITKRIVLGAVALFVLWFVGHQLMSLYEKNKYEAIGQHVEVDGKEMHVYEKGAGDNTIVLLTGLGTAAPALDFEPLVKELSVDNRVIVVEPFGYGWSEKTDKKRSVENITEEIRTAILQLDIQEPYILMPHSISGVYSMYYANKYPEEIKAIIGIDP
;
A
#
# COMPACT_ATOMS: atom_id res chain seq x y z
N MET A 1 -13.67 -33.90 -40.10
CA MET A 1 -13.99 -33.73 -38.68
C MET A 1 -13.01 -32.77 -37.99
N ILE A 2 -11.72 -32.99 -38.07
CA ILE A 2 -10.65 -32.16 -37.44
C ILE A 2 -10.72 -30.68 -37.84
N TYR A 3 -10.92 -30.36 -39.13
CA TYR A 3 -11.01 -28.98 -39.62
C TYR A 3 -12.21 -28.20 -39.08
N LYS A 4 -13.36 -28.84 -38.84
CA LYS A 4 -14.53 -28.21 -38.22
C LYS A 4 -14.25 -27.91 -36.73
N ILE A 5 -13.63 -28.86 -36.03
CA ILE A 5 -13.24 -28.70 -34.63
C ILE A 5 -12.26 -27.50 -34.49
N TRP A 6 -11.23 -27.46 -35.35
CA TRP A 6 -10.27 -26.36 -35.38
C TRP A 6 -10.92 -24.99 -35.58
N LYS A 7 -11.88 -24.86 -36.49
CA LYS A 7 -12.62 -23.61 -36.71
C LYS A 7 -13.43 -23.18 -35.47
N ILE A 8 -14.08 -24.14 -34.83
CA ILE A 8 -14.88 -23.88 -33.64
C ILE A 8 -13.96 -23.45 -32.49
N THR A 9 -12.89 -24.19 -32.24
CA THR A 9 -11.90 -23.86 -31.20
C THR A 9 -11.32 -22.46 -31.41
N LYS A 10 -10.91 -22.12 -32.64
CA LYS A 10 -10.40 -20.79 -32.98
C LYS A 10 -11.43 -19.69 -32.68
N ARG A 11 -12.72 -19.89 -32.98
CA ARG A 11 -13.77 -18.91 -32.67
C ARG A 11 -13.98 -18.74 -31.17
N ILE A 12 -13.95 -19.85 -30.42
CA ILE A 12 -14.05 -19.80 -28.95
C ILE A 12 -12.87 -19.03 -28.34
N VAL A 13 -11.66 -19.35 -28.79
CA VAL A 13 -10.45 -18.64 -28.31
C VAL A 13 -10.50 -17.16 -28.64
N LEU A 14 -10.88 -16.80 -29.87
CA LEU A 14 -11.03 -15.39 -30.26
C LEU A 14 -12.12 -14.68 -29.45
N GLY A 15 -13.23 -15.35 -29.19
CA GLY A 15 -14.28 -14.82 -28.32
C GLY A 15 -13.81 -14.61 -26.88
N ALA A 16 -13.08 -15.56 -26.31
CA ALA A 16 -12.49 -15.44 -24.99
C ALA A 16 -11.47 -14.29 -24.89
N VAL A 17 -10.61 -14.15 -25.90
CA VAL A 17 -9.65 -13.04 -25.99
C VAL A 17 -10.37 -11.70 -26.10
N ALA A 18 -11.41 -11.60 -26.93
CA ALA A 18 -12.19 -10.38 -27.06
C ALA A 18 -12.87 -9.97 -25.73
N LEU A 19 -13.46 -10.95 -25.03
CA LEU A 19 -14.06 -10.70 -23.70
C LEU A 19 -13.01 -10.27 -22.68
N PHE A 20 -11.85 -10.88 -22.70
CA PHE A 20 -10.74 -10.47 -21.81
C PHE A 20 -10.27 -9.04 -22.08
N VAL A 21 -10.12 -8.67 -23.37
CA VAL A 21 -9.75 -7.31 -23.77
C VAL A 21 -10.81 -6.29 -23.33
N LEU A 22 -12.09 -6.61 -23.54
CA LEU A 22 -13.20 -5.74 -23.11
C LEU A 22 -13.22 -5.57 -21.60
N TRP A 23 -13.05 -6.66 -20.84
CA TRP A 23 -12.95 -6.60 -19.39
C TRP A 23 -11.75 -5.77 -18.94
N PHE A 24 -10.57 -5.97 -19.54
CA PHE A 24 -9.36 -5.23 -19.22
C PHE A 24 -9.52 -3.73 -19.49
N VAL A 25 -10.05 -3.36 -20.67
CA VAL A 25 -10.31 -1.94 -20.99
C VAL A 25 -11.33 -1.33 -20.04
N GLY A 26 -12.42 -2.06 -19.76
CA GLY A 26 -13.43 -1.62 -18.80
C GLY A 26 -12.84 -1.40 -17.39
N HIS A 27 -12.00 -2.31 -16.94
CA HIS A 27 -11.30 -2.19 -15.66
C HIS A 27 -10.38 -0.95 -15.63
N GLN A 28 -9.59 -0.71 -16.68
CA GLN A 28 -8.71 0.46 -16.76
C GLN A 28 -9.50 1.78 -16.74
N LEU A 29 -10.60 1.85 -17.49
CA LEU A 29 -11.47 3.04 -17.52
C LEU A 29 -12.12 3.28 -16.15
N MET A 30 -12.56 2.21 -15.47
CA MET A 30 -13.16 2.32 -14.14
C MET A 30 -12.12 2.78 -13.12
N SER A 31 -10.91 2.21 -13.13
CA SER A 31 -9.81 2.63 -12.25
C SER A 31 -9.42 4.09 -12.44
N LEU A 32 -9.41 4.58 -13.69
CA LEU A 32 -9.18 6.00 -13.98
C LEU A 32 -10.32 6.88 -13.47
N TYR A 33 -11.56 6.45 -13.63
CA TYR A 33 -12.72 7.14 -13.12
C TYR A 33 -12.70 7.24 -11.58
N GLU A 34 -12.42 6.14 -10.91
CA GLU A 34 -12.33 6.08 -9.44
C GLU A 34 -11.20 6.96 -8.92
N LYS A 35 -10.02 6.90 -9.54
CA LYS A 35 -8.87 7.74 -9.16
C LYS A 35 -9.18 9.24 -9.27
N ASN A 36 -9.97 9.65 -10.26
CA ASN A 36 -10.35 11.06 -10.45
C ASN A 36 -11.55 11.48 -9.57
N LYS A 37 -12.33 10.53 -9.10
CA LYS A 37 -13.53 10.79 -8.30
C LYS A 37 -13.23 10.89 -6.81
N TYR A 38 -12.29 10.11 -6.32
CA TYR A 38 -11.92 10.07 -4.90
C TYR A 38 -10.62 10.82 -4.69
N GLU A 39 -10.72 11.97 -4.03
CA GLU A 39 -9.55 12.73 -3.61
C GLU A 39 -8.77 11.94 -2.54
N ALA A 40 -7.44 12.06 -2.57
CA ALA A 40 -6.60 11.46 -1.56
C ALA A 40 -6.89 12.07 -0.18
N ILE A 41 -7.14 11.21 0.81
CA ILE A 41 -7.19 11.63 2.21
C ILE A 41 -5.75 11.62 2.75
N GLY A 42 -5.31 12.72 3.37
CA GLY A 42 -3.94 12.80 3.90
C GLY A 42 -3.02 13.66 3.04
N GLN A 43 -1.75 13.28 2.95
CA GLN A 43 -0.73 14.07 2.26
C GLN A 43 0.24 13.18 1.47
N HIS A 44 0.99 13.81 0.56
CA HIS A 44 2.09 13.16 -0.14
C HIS A 44 3.42 13.68 0.42
N VAL A 45 4.39 12.78 0.51
CA VAL A 45 5.78 13.08 0.86
C VAL A 45 6.69 12.59 -0.25
N GLU A 46 7.80 13.30 -0.48
CA GLU A 46 8.74 12.94 -1.54
C GLU A 46 9.69 11.84 -1.08
N VAL A 47 9.70 10.72 -1.76
CA VAL A 47 10.61 9.60 -1.53
C VAL A 47 11.27 9.24 -2.85
N ASP A 48 12.60 9.36 -2.94
CA ASP A 48 13.36 9.04 -4.15
C ASP A 48 12.87 9.79 -5.41
N GLY A 49 12.45 11.05 -5.26
CA GLY A 49 11.93 11.87 -6.36
C GLY A 49 10.54 11.49 -6.85
N LYS A 50 9.78 10.75 -6.05
CA LYS A 50 8.40 10.32 -6.30
C LYS A 50 7.51 10.59 -5.09
N GLU A 51 6.20 10.72 -5.32
CA GLU A 51 5.23 10.98 -4.27
C GLU A 51 4.75 9.69 -3.61
N MET A 52 4.95 9.59 -2.30
CA MET A 52 4.40 8.52 -1.46
C MET A 52 3.28 9.10 -0.60
N HIS A 53 2.13 8.43 -0.62
CA HIS A 53 0.97 8.86 0.16
C HIS A 53 1.07 8.40 1.61
N VAL A 54 0.71 9.32 2.51
CA VAL A 54 0.63 9.08 3.95
C VAL A 54 -0.66 9.67 4.49
N TYR A 55 -1.38 8.87 5.26
CA TYR A 55 -2.57 9.30 5.99
C TYR A 55 -2.26 9.38 7.48
N GLU A 56 -2.56 10.51 8.08
CA GLU A 56 -2.32 10.76 9.50
C GLU A 56 -3.59 11.18 10.21
N LYS A 57 -3.81 10.68 11.44
CA LYS A 57 -4.94 11.05 12.28
C LYS A 57 -4.61 10.94 13.77
N GLY A 58 -5.24 11.83 14.54
CA GLY A 58 -5.10 11.86 16.00
C GLY A 58 -3.85 12.58 16.46
N ALA A 59 -3.72 12.67 17.78
CA ALA A 59 -2.58 13.24 18.48
C ALA A 59 -2.45 12.53 19.84
N GLY A 60 -1.23 12.33 20.32
CA GLY A 60 -0.96 11.66 21.59
C GLY A 60 0.52 11.38 21.74
N ASP A 61 0.88 10.83 22.90
CA ASP A 61 2.27 10.57 23.27
C ASP A 61 2.89 9.38 22.53
N ASN A 62 2.08 8.54 21.90
CA ASN A 62 2.54 7.44 21.09
C ASN A 62 2.24 7.70 19.62
N THR A 63 3.21 7.42 18.77
CA THR A 63 3.01 7.34 17.32
C THR A 63 2.93 5.88 16.91
N ILE A 64 1.87 5.52 16.17
CA ILE A 64 1.63 4.18 15.62
C ILE A 64 1.69 4.27 14.11
N VAL A 65 2.58 3.49 13.51
CA VAL A 65 2.73 3.41 12.06
C VAL A 65 2.13 2.10 11.56
N LEU A 66 1.01 2.18 10.86
CA LEU A 66 0.32 1.06 10.22
C LEU A 66 0.94 0.77 8.86
N LEU A 67 1.30 -0.50 8.65
CA LEU A 67 1.90 -1.00 7.42
C LEU A 67 1.04 -2.12 6.82
N THR A 68 0.70 -1.98 5.56
CA THR A 68 -0.28 -2.84 4.89
C THR A 68 0.28 -4.19 4.43
N GLY A 69 -0.62 -5.17 4.27
CA GLY A 69 -0.35 -6.45 3.65
C GLY A 69 -0.24 -6.39 2.13
N LEU A 70 0.11 -7.52 1.52
CA LEU A 70 0.21 -7.64 0.06
C LEU A 70 -1.17 -7.55 -0.60
N GLY A 71 -1.26 -6.74 -1.66
CA GLY A 71 -2.46 -6.67 -2.51
C GLY A 71 -3.58 -5.78 -1.99
N THR A 72 -3.38 -5.06 -0.91
CA THR A 72 -4.30 -4.03 -0.42
C THR A 72 -4.43 -2.90 -1.44
N ALA A 73 -5.64 -2.58 -1.87
CA ALA A 73 -5.86 -1.58 -2.92
C ALA A 73 -5.65 -0.14 -2.43
N ALA A 74 -6.14 0.18 -1.22
CA ALA A 74 -6.06 1.50 -0.61
C ALA A 74 -5.89 1.36 0.91
N PRO A 75 -4.64 1.23 1.40
CA PRO A 75 -4.35 0.99 2.82
C PRO A 75 -4.98 1.99 3.78
N ALA A 76 -4.99 3.28 3.45
CA ALA A 76 -5.59 4.31 4.28
C ALA A 76 -7.10 4.11 4.49
N LEU A 77 -7.81 3.60 3.48
CA LEU A 77 -9.23 3.29 3.57
C LEU A 77 -9.47 1.95 4.28
N ASP A 78 -8.65 0.93 4.00
CA ASP A 78 -8.80 -0.39 4.62
C ASP A 78 -8.55 -0.34 6.12
N PHE A 79 -7.61 0.49 6.58
CA PHE A 79 -7.34 0.70 8.00
C PHE A 79 -8.25 1.75 8.66
N GLU A 80 -9.15 2.42 7.93
CA GLU A 80 -9.97 3.50 8.50
C GLU A 80 -10.69 3.12 9.80
N PRO A 81 -11.31 1.94 9.96
CA PRO A 81 -11.94 1.56 11.21
C PRO A 81 -10.94 1.46 12.38
N LEU A 82 -9.76 0.90 12.14
CA LEU A 82 -8.71 0.76 13.15
C LEU A 82 -8.09 2.12 13.47
N VAL A 83 -7.82 2.94 12.46
CA VAL A 83 -7.31 4.31 12.64
C VAL A 83 -8.26 5.12 13.49
N LYS A 84 -9.58 5.01 13.27
CA LYS A 84 -10.59 5.73 14.03
C LYS A 84 -10.50 5.44 15.54
N GLU A 85 -10.34 4.18 15.90
CA GLU A 85 -10.26 3.76 17.31
C GLU A 85 -8.91 4.13 17.94
N LEU A 86 -7.81 3.84 17.26
CA LEU A 86 -6.46 4.12 17.78
C LEU A 86 -6.17 5.61 17.88
N SER A 87 -6.71 6.43 16.98
CA SER A 87 -6.46 7.87 16.94
C SER A 87 -7.13 8.69 18.06
N VAL A 88 -7.91 8.04 18.93
CA VAL A 88 -8.49 8.70 20.10
C VAL A 88 -7.39 9.17 21.07
N ASP A 89 -6.39 8.30 21.30
CA ASP A 89 -5.34 8.53 22.30
C ASP A 89 -3.92 8.52 21.70
N ASN A 90 -3.79 8.27 20.41
CA ASN A 90 -2.50 8.13 19.73
C ASN A 90 -2.45 8.94 18.43
N ARG A 91 -1.24 9.28 18.00
CA ARG A 91 -0.97 9.71 16.63
C ARG A 91 -0.85 8.46 15.76
N VAL A 92 -1.70 8.31 14.76
CA VAL A 92 -1.74 7.13 13.89
C VAL A 92 -1.37 7.54 12.47
N ILE A 93 -0.41 6.84 11.88
CA ILE A 93 0.09 7.08 10.54
C ILE A 93 -0.10 5.81 9.72
N VAL A 94 -0.69 5.91 8.55
CA VAL A 94 -0.74 4.85 7.54
C VAL A 94 0.18 5.24 6.41
N VAL A 95 1.20 4.43 6.14
CA VAL A 95 2.08 4.61 4.98
C VAL A 95 1.60 3.70 3.86
N GLU A 96 1.37 4.27 2.69
CA GLU A 96 1.07 3.51 1.48
C GLU A 96 2.34 3.32 0.66
N PRO A 97 2.96 2.12 0.64
CA PRO A 97 4.16 1.88 -0.15
C PRO A 97 3.93 2.15 -1.64
N PHE A 98 4.98 2.40 -2.40
CA PHE A 98 4.87 2.61 -3.84
C PHE A 98 4.08 1.51 -4.54
N GLY A 99 3.11 1.92 -5.36
CA GLY A 99 2.18 1.06 -6.08
C GLY A 99 0.89 0.72 -5.31
N TYR A 100 0.72 1.23 -4.09
CA TYR A 100 -0.50 1.10 -3.28
C TYR A 100 -1.25 2.43 -3.20
N GLY A 101 -2.56 2.36 -3.09
CA GLY A 101 -3.43 3.51 -2.88
C GLY A 101 -3.16 4.69 -3.80
N TRP A 102 -2.86 5.83 -3.20
CA TRP A 102 -2.56 7.08 -3.90
C TRP A 102 -1.05 7.31 -4.14
N SER A 103 -0.18 6.40 -3.66
CA SER A 103 1.26 6.48 -3.95
C SER A 103 1.57 6.23 -5.42
N GLU A 104 2.61 6.90 -5.92
CA GLU A 104 3.14 6.65 -7.25
C GLU A 104 3.66 5.21 -7.40
N LYS A 105 3.95 4.82 -8.63
CA LYS A 105 4.63 3.55 -8.94
C LYS A 105 6.13 3.77 -9.02
N THR A 106 6.90 2.76 -8.62
CA THR A 106 8.36 2.77 -8.75
C THR A 106 8.86 1.59 -9.58
N ASP A 107 9.95 1.82 -10.30
CA ASP A 107 10.67 0.76 -11.03
C ASP A 107 11.80 0.12 -10.18
N LYS A 108 12.00 0.60 -8.96
CA LYS A 108 12.95 0.00 -8.02
C LYS A 108 12.57 -1.44 -7.70
N LYS A 109 13.58 -2.30 -7.54
CA LYS A 109 13.39 -3.66 -7.10
C LYS A 109 12.66 -3.68 -5.74
N ARG A 110 11.59 -4.46 -5.64
CA ARG A 110 10.78 -4.58 -4.43
C ARG A 110 11.41 -5.57 -3.44
N SER A 111 12.65 -5.29 -3.02
CA SER A 111 13.32 -6.03 -1.96
C SER A 111 12.92 -5.48 -0.59
N VAL A 112 13.14 -6.28 0.46
CA VAL A 112 12.85 -5.89 1.86
C VAL A 112 13.60 -4.60 2.20
N GLU A 113 14.85 -4.49 1.80
CA GLU A 113 15.70 -3.34 2.04
C GLU A 113 15.12 -2.06 1.42
N ASN A 114 14.80 -2.12 0.12
CA ASN A 114 14.28 -0.95 -0.59
C ASN A 114 12.93 -0.49 -0.04
N ILE A 115 12.01 -1.43 0.21
CA ILE A 115 10.70 -1.10 0.77
C ILE A 115 10.84 -0.47 2.16
N THR A 116 11.71 -1.03 3.00
CA THR A 116 11.95 -0.49 4.35
C THR A 116 12.55 0.91 4.31
N GLU A 117 13.54 1.15 3.44
CA GLU A 117 14.15 2.49 3.32
C GLU A 117 13.16 3.51 2.78
N GLU A 118 12.32 3.14 1.82
CA GLU A 118 11.27 4.00 1.28
C GLU A 118 10.26 4.38 2.38
N ILE A 119 9.78 3.41 3.15
CA ILE A 119 8.87 3.64 4.29
C ILE A 119 9.54 4.54 5.33
N ARG A 120 10.78 4.24 5.72
CA ARG A 120 11.54 5.05 6.67
C ARG A 120 11.68 6.49 6.17
N THR A 121 12.06 6.68 4.91
CA THR A 121 12.21 8.02 4.32
C THR A 121 10.90 8.81 4.38
N ALA A 122 9.77 8.15 4.12
CA ALA A 122 8.46 8.79 4.26
C ALA A 122 8.16 9.21 5.71
N ILE A 123 8.42 8.31 6.66
CA ILE A 123 8.19 8.56 8.09
C ILE A 123 9.04 9.74 8.59
N LEU A 124 10.31 9.81 8.22
CA LEU A 124 11.23 10.88 8.65
C LEU A 124 10.84 12.29 8.14
N GLN A 125 9.97 12.39 7.14
CA GLN A 125 9.46 13.68 6.67
C GLN A 125 8.23 14.17 7.45
N LEU A 126 7.71 13.33 8.34
CA LEU A 126 6.50 13.64 9.10
C LEU A 126 6.94 14.18 10.45
N ASP A 127 7.50 15.07 10.82
CA ASP A 127 7.85 15.62 12.15
C ASP A 127 7.28 14.78 13.31
N ILE A 128 7.73 13.51 13.41
CA ILE A 128 7.35 12.57 14.46
C ILE A 128 8.46 12.41 15.49
N GLN A 129 8.05 12.23 16.72
CA GLN A 129 8.99 11.93 17.80
C GLN A 129 9.29 10.42 17.84
N GLU A 130 10.55 10.08 17.83
CA GLU A 130 11.03 8.71 18.06
C GLU A 130 11.12 8.42 19.58
N PRO A 131 11.03 7.15 19.98
CA PRO A 131 10.70 5.98 19.17
C PRO A 131 9.20 5.79 18.93
N TYR A 132 8.81 5.18 17.81
CA TYR A 132 7.42 4.89 17.45
C TYR A 132 7.11 3.40 17.38
N ILE A 133 5.81 3.06 17.30
CA ILE A 133 5.30 1.69 17.25
C ILE A 133 5.03 1.33 15.78
N LEU A 134 5.66 0.26 15.28
CA LEU A 134 5.27 -0.34 14.00
C LEU A 134 4.12 -1.31 14.21
N MET A 135 3.06 -1.16 13.41
CA MET A 135 1.91 -2.06 13.45
C MET A 135 1.68 -2.69 12.07
N PRO A 136 2.47 -3.72 11.73
CA PRO A 136 2.41 -4.38 10.44
C PRO A 136 1.26 -5.36 10.32
N HIS A 137 0.67 -5.43 9.12
CA HIS A 137 -0.22 -6.51 8.69
C HIS A 137 0.49 -7.43 7.70
N SER A 138 0.39 -8.76 7.93
CA SER A 138 0.88 -9.79 7.00
C SER A 138 2.35 -9.61 6.60
N ILE A 139 2.66 -9.56 5.29
CA ILE A 139 4.02 -9.41 4.74
C ILE A 139 4.82 -8.23 5.33
N SER A 140 4.14 -7.19 5.78
CA SER A 140 4.82 -6.04 6.40
C SER A 140 5.48 -6.37 7.74
N GLY A 141 5.15 -7.51 8.34
CA GLY A 141 5.92 -8.07 9.46
C GLY A 141 7.39 -8.27 9.12
N VAL A 142 7.69 -8.74 7.90
CA VAL A 142 9.07 -8.92 7.42
C VAL A 142 9.80 -7.58 7.31
N TYR A 143 9.13 -6.55 6.78
CA TYR A 143 9.70 -5.20 6.67
C TYR A 143 9.94 -4.58 8.04
N SER A 144 9.00 -4.75 8.95
CA SER A 144 9.10 -4.23 10.32
C SER A 144 10.23 -4.89 11.12
N MET A 145 10.43 -6.20 10.97
CA MET A 145 11.54 -6.91 11.59
C MET A 145 12.90 -6.45 11.04
N TYR A 146 12.99 -6.26 9.73
CA TYR A 146 14.19 -5.71 9.11
C TYR A 146 14.46 -4.28 9.58
N TYR A 147 13.40 -3.44 9.66
CA TYR A 147 13.48 -2.07 10.15
C TYR A 147 14.02 -2.02 11.58
N ALA A 148 13.39 -2.74 12.50
CA ALA A 148 13.79 -2.76 13.91
C ALA A 148 15.21 -3.33 14.13
N ASN A 149 15.65 -4.26 13.28
CA ASN A 149 17.03 -4.77 13.34
C ASN A 149 18.05 -3.72 12.88
N LYS A 150 17.70 -2.92 11.87
CA LYS A 150 18.61 -1.93 11.29
C LYS A 150 18.61 -0.59 12.04
N TYR A 151 17.47 -0.20 12.60
CA TYR A 151 17.26 1.07 13.29
C TYR A 151 16.54 0.85 14.64
N PRO A 152 17.16 0.12 15.58
CA PRO A 152 16.50 -0.28 16.82
C PRO A 152 16.09 0.89 17.72
N GLU A 153 16.81 1.98 17.67
CA GLU A 153 16.53 3.20 18.46
C GLU A 153 15.29 3.96 17.99
N GLU A 154 14.86 3.78 16.76
CA GLU A 154 13.66 4.42 16.21
C GLU A 154 12.37 3.66 16.58
N ILE A 155 12.49 2.41 17.07
CA ILE A 155 11.35 1.50 17.24
C ILE A 155 11.08 1.23 18.73
N LYS A 156 9.91 1.66 19.20
CA LYS A 156 9.44 1.39 20.56
C LYS A 156 8.91 -0.03 20.73
N ALA A 157 8.16 -0.51 19.75
CA ALA A 157 7.57 -1.84 19.73
C ALA A 157 7.11 -2.23 18.31
N ILE A 158 6.89 -3.53 18.11
CA ILE A 158 6.18 -4.07 16.94
C ILE A 158 4.93 -4.78 17.44
N ILE A 159 3.75 -4.40 16.92
CA ILE A 159 2.47 -5.01 17.23
C ILE A 159 1.92 -5.60 15.94
N GLY A 160 2.03 -6.91 15.74
CA GLY A 160 1.58 -7.59 14.52
C GLY A 160 0.06 -7.68 14.42
N ILE A 161 -0.47 -7.36 13.25
CA ILE A 161 -1.86 -7.62 12.86
C ILE A 161 -1.80 -8.81 11.90
N ASP A 162 -2.09 -10.01 12.40
CA ASP A 162 -2.02 -11.26 11.62
C ASP A 162 -0.75 -11.35 10.76
N PRO A 163 0.44 -11.30 11.42
CA PRO A 163 1.73 -11.24 10.75
C PRO A 163 2.18 -12.60 10.18
#